data_7f24a85563de1eb6fd6587cd4c62273f
#
_entry.id   7f24a85563de1eb6fd6587cd4c62273f
#
_cell.length_a   1.000
_cell.length_b   1.000
_cell.length_c   1.000
_cell.angle_alpha   90.00
_cell.angle_beta   90.00
_cell.angle_gamma   90.00
#
_symmetry.space_group_name_H-M   'P 1'
#
loop_
_entity.id
_entity.type
_entity.pdbx_description
1 polymer ?
#
loop_
_entity_poly.entity_id
_entity_poly.type
_entity_poly.pdbx_seq_one_letter_code
_entity_poly.pdbx_strand_id
1 'polypeptide(L)'
;STLLASSAASDVYKRQVYTKTLEYEDINYSVASAEDQTAIFGGWSSWLNYFDSSLPFQLSFVNRRSRSGSRYKVNISEADDRFNSVRTEYTGMLKNQIAKSNNGIERAKYVTFCIPAENVAAARPRLERVEADVIGNFKRLGVQSQPLDGRERLALLHGQLHPGSREPFRFKWADIAHTGMGTKDFIVPDSFDFRQSRSFRVGQTWGAASYLQIMASELSDKLLLEILELDAELTVTMHIQTVDQVKAIKTVKGKISDIDKMKVEEQRK
;
A
#
# COMPACT_ATOMS: atom_id res chain seq x y z
N SER A 1 18.59 -0.99 -7.13
CA SER A 1 17.61 -0.40 -6.21
C SER A 1 17.68 1.12 -6.31
N THR A 2 16.66 1.71 -6.92
CA THR A 2 16.61 3.15 -7.13
C THR A 2 15.85 3.77 -5.97
N LEU A 3 16.58 4.51 -5.15
CA LEU A 3 16.01 5.33 -4.09
C LEU A 3 15.40 6.57 -4.75
N LEU A 4 14.09 6.70 -4.71
CA LEU A 4 13.42 7.94 -5.08
C LEU A 4 13.61 8.93 -3.93
N ALA A 5 14.55 9.84 -4.09
CA ALA A 5 14.66 10.99 -3.23
C ALA A 5 13.57 11.99 -3.62
N SER A 6 12.66 12.29 -2.73
CA SER A 6 11.76 13.42 -2.89
C SER A 6 12.56 14.68 -2.57
N SER A 7 13.17 15.30 -3.56
CA SER A 7 13.72 16.64 -3.42
C SER A 7 12.58 17.65 -3.52
N ALA A 8 11.94 17.96 -2.41
CA ALA A 8 11.20 19.20 -2.32
C ALA A 8 12.26 20.31 -2.26
N ALA A 9 12.26 21.18 -3.26
CA ALA A 9 13.10 22.35 -3.29
C ALA A 9 12.75 23.27 -2.12
N SER A 10 13.53 23.25 -1.08
CA SER A 10 13.77 24.40 -0.22
C SER A 10 15.03 24.15 0.61
N ASP A 11 15.92 25.08 0.61
CA ASP A 11 17.18 25.15 1.35
C ASP A 11 17.04 25.11 2.89
N VAL A 12 15.88 24.79 3.43
CA VAL A 12 15.59 24.88 4.87
C VAL A 12 15.67 23.52 5.58
N TYR A 13 15.64 22.38 4.88
CA TYR A 13 15.66 21.08 5.53
C TYR A 13 16.91 20.26 5.17
N LYS A 14 17.85 20.24 6.10
CA LYS A 14 19.08 19.42 6.04
C LYS A 14 18.84 17.90 6.08
N ARG A 15 17.59 17.44 6.20
CA ARG A 15 17.24 16.01 6.24
C ARG A 15 16.26 15.66 5.15
N GLN A 16 16.68 14.80 4.25
CA GLN A 16 15.82 14.19 3.26
C GLN A 16 15.18 12.91 3.81
N VAL A 17 13.99 12.58 3.33
CA VAL A 17 13.31 11.33 3.69
C VAL A 17 13.47 10.35 2.55
N TYR A 18 14.06 9.22 2.84
CA TYR A 18 14.26 8.11 1.91
C TYR A 18 13.28 7.01 2.19
N THR A 19 12.65 6.49 1.16
CA THR A 19 11.58 5.50 1.29
C THR A 19 11.90 4.23 0.52
N LYS A 20 11.43 3.09 1.04
CA LYS A 20 11.44 1.81 0.33
C LYS A 20 10.07 1.17 0.41
N THR A 21 9.65 0.51 -0.66
CA THR A 21 8.33 -0.13 -0.75
C THR A 21 8.50 -1.60 -1.06
N LEU A 22 7.80 -2.43 -0.34
CA LEU A 22 7.65 -3.84 -0.62
C LEU A 22 6.20 -4.13 -1.00
N GLU A 23 6.02 -4.97 -1.99
CA GLU A 23 4.75 -5.64 -2.25
C GLU A 23 4.67 -6.91 -1.41
N TYR A 24 3.50 -7.23 -0.87
CA TYR A 24 3.30 -8.46 -0.11
C TYR A 24 1.98 -9.13 -0.49
N GLU A 25 1.97 -10.46 -0.41
CA GLU A 25 0.82 -11.28 -0.75
C GLU A 25 -0.15 -11.43 0.43
N ASP A 26 -1.29 -12.04 0.15
CA ASP A 26 -2.30 -12.34 1.15
C ASP A 26 -1.99 -13.64 1.90
N ILE A 27 -2.58 -13.76 3.08
CA ILE A 27 -2.64 -15.00 3.85
C ILE A 27 -4.09 -15.42 3.99
N ASN A 28 -4.36 -16.71 3.80
CA ASN A 28 -5.71 -17.26 3.88
C ASN A 28 -6.20 -17.37 5.32
N TYR A 29 -6.43 -16.21 5.95
CA TYR A 29 -6.91 -16.14 7.34
C TYR A 29 -8.30 -16.73 7.50
N SER A 30 -9.23 -16.50 6.58
CA SER A 30 -10.63 -16.89 6.70
C SER A 30 -10.87 -18.39 6.63
N VAL A 31 -9.97 -19.15 6.01
CA VAL A 31 -10.06 -20.62 5.89
C VAL A 31 -9.13 -21.36 6.84
N ALA A 32 -8.36 -20.62 7.63
CA ALA A 32 -7.45 -21.18 8.62
C ALA A 32 -8.22 -21.70 9.85
N SER A 33 -7.64 -22.68 10.55
CA SER A 33 -8.18 -23.15 11.83
C SER A 33 -8.15 -22.02 12.88
N ALA A 34 -8.94 -22.13 13.95
CA ALA A 34 -8.96 -21.13 15.02
C ALA A 34 -7.59 -20.94 15.69
N GLU A 35 -6.81 -22.02 15.79
CA GLU A 35 -5.44 -21.99 16.31
C GLU A 35 -4.51 -21.25 15.37
N ASP A 36 -4.56 -21.54 14.06
CA ASP A 36 -3.78 -20.86 13.05
C ASP A 36 -4.17 -19.37 12.93
N GLN A 37 -5.47 -19.04 13.01
CA GLN A 37 -5.93 -17.65 13.04
C GLN A 37 -5.33 -16.87 14.21
N THR A 38 -5.26 -17.48 15.39
CA THR A 38 -4.63 -16.89 16.57
C THR A 38 -3.12 -16.69 16.35
N ALA A 39 -2.46 -17.67 15.77
CA ALA A 39 -1.03 -17.59 15.43
C ALA A 39 -0.75 -16.50 14.39
N ILE A 40 -1.57 -16.41 13.34
CA ILE A 40 -1.48 -15.36 12.30
C ILE A 40 -1.66 -13.98 12.94
N PHE A 41 -2.67 -13.80 13.79
CA PHE A 41 -2.92 -12.53 14.48
C PHE A 41 -1.76 -12.14 15.39
N GLY A 42 -1.23 -13.09 16.17
CA GLY A 42 -0.04 -12.86 17.01
C GLY A 42 1.20 -12.47 16.19
N GLY A 43 1.39 -13.12 15.05
CA GLY A 43 2.46 -12.81 14.12
C GLY A 43 2.33 -11.42 13.51
N TRP A 44 1.13 -11.00 13.07
CA TRP A 44 0.86 -9.65 12.58
C TRP A 44 1.07 -8.60 13.66
N SER A 45 0.63 -8.85 14.88
CA SER A 45 0.88 -7.97 16.03
C SER A 45 2.36 -7.79 16.30
N SER A 46 3.13 -8.86 16.23
CA SER A 46 4.60 -8.81 16.36
C SER A 46 5.26 -8.05 15.22
N TRP A 47 4.76 -8.23 14.00
CA TRP A 47 5.24 -7.50 12.82
C TRP A 47 4.99 -5.99 12.95
N LEU A 48 3.79 -5.57 13.39
CA LEU A 48 3.48 -4.17 13.62
C LEU A 48 4.35 -3.55 14.73
N ASN A 49 4.63 -4.32 15.78
CA ASN A 49 5.48 -3.89 16.89
C ASN A 49 6.98 -3.80 16.54
N TYR A 50 7.40 -4.30 15.38
CA TYR A 50 8.76 -4.11 14.87
C TYR A 50 9.06 -2.64 14.57
N PHE A 51 8.06 -1.88 14.12
CA PHE A 51 8.22 -0.48 13.78
C PHE A 51 8.17 0.40 15.03
N ASP A 52 9.28 1.00 15.37
CA ASP A 52 9.38 1.95 16.47
C ASP A 52 9.00 3.39 16.06
N SER A 53 9.00 4.32 17.00
CA SER A 53 8.63 5.71 16.76
C SER A 53 9.57 6.47 15.80
N SER A 54 10.75 5.93 15.51
CA SER A 54 11.73 6.47 14.57
C SER A 54 11.54 5.98 13.14
N LEU A 55 10.68 4.97 12.94
CA LEU A 55 10.45 4.30 11.67
C LEU A 55 8.97 4.37 11.27
N PRO A 56 8.47 5.54 10.84
CA PRO A 56 7.12 5.64 10.32
C PRO A 56 6.96 4.83 9.05
N PHE A 57 5.79 4.22 8.89
CA PHE A 57 5.47 3.42 7.72
C PHE A 57 4.03 3.64 7.25
N GLN A 58 3.75 3.18 6.06
CA GLN A 58 2.39 3.20 5.52
C GLN A 58 2.04 1.85 4.91
N LEU A 59 0.78 1.46 5.07
CA LEU A 59 0.17 0.34 4.37
C LEU A 59 -0.72 0.90 3.27
N SER A 60 -0.52 0.42 2.05
CA SER A 60 -1.32 0.83 0.90
C SER A 60 -1.99 -0.40 0.27
N PHE A 61 -3.29 -0.30 0.07
CA PHE A 61 -4.12 -1.29 -0.60
C PHE A 61 -4.59 -0.67 -1.90
N VAL A 62 -4.25 -1.29 -3.02
CA VAL A 62 -4.50 -0.74 -4.35
C VAL A 62 -5.37 -1.70 -5.14
N ASN A 63 -6.59 -1.26 -5.45
CA ASN A 63 -7.46 -1.92 -6.40
C ASN A 63 -7.28 -1.26 -7.77
N ARG A 64 -6.94 -2.03 -8.77
CA ARG A 64 -6.81 -1.54 -10.15
C ARG A 64 -7.45 -2.53 -11.11
N ARG A 65 -8.01 -2.05 -12.20
CA ARG A 65 -8.52 -2.92 -13.25
C ARG A 65 -7.35 -3.59 -13.98
N SER A 66 -7.42 -4.90 -14.09
CA SER A 66 -6.44 -5.67 -14.86
C SER A 66 -6.52 -5.27 -16.33
N ARG A 67 -5.38 -4.89 -16.91
CA ARG A 67 -5.31 -4.42 -18.31
C ARG A 67 -5.13 -5.55 -19.32
N SER A 68 -4.64 -6.67 -18.90
CA SER A 68 -4.33 -7.78 -19.80
C SER A 68 -4.08 -9.05 -19.00
N GLY A 69 -5.02 -9.95 -19.07
CA GLY A 69 -4.89 -11.33 -18.59
C GLY A 69 -4.30 -11.40 -17.18
N SER A 70 -5.12 -11.84 -16.28
CA SER A 70 -4.86 -12.16 -14.88
C SER A 70 -3.37 -12.25 -14.52
N ARG A 71 -2.97 -11.58 -13.45
CA ARG A 71 -1.71 -11.78 -12.70
C ARG A 71 -1.53 -13.28 -12.35
N TYR A 72 -2.63 -13.99 -12.29
CA TYR A 72 -2.65 -15.43 -12.14
C TYR A 72 -2.42 -16.10 -13.51
N LYS A 73 -1.17 -16.47 -13.76
CA LYS A 73 -0.83 -17.36 -14.89
C LYS A 73 -1.40 -18.74 -14.62
N VAL A 74 -2.70 -18.90 -14.82
CA VAL A 74 -3.28 -20.24 -14.84
C VAL A 74 -2.84 -20.88 -16.15
N ASN A 75 -1.85 -21.73 -16.06
CA ASN A 75 -1.41 -22.55 -17.16
C ASN A 75 -1.13 -23.95 -16.62
N ILE A 76 -2.00 -24.89 -16.96
CA ILE A 76 -1.76 -26.30 -16.66
C ILE A 76 -0.84 -26.81 -17.74
N SER A 77 0.36 -27.23 -17.36
CA SER A 77 1.37 -27.73 -18.30
C SER A 77 0.85 -28.94 -19.07
N GLU A 78 1.16 -28.99 -20.36
CA GLU A 78 0.93 -30.15 -21.17
C GLU A 78 1.76 -31.33 -20.64
N ALA A 79 1.21 -32.53 -20.72
CA ALA A 79 1.91 -33.79 -20.42
C ALA A 79 1.85 -34.70 -21.62
N ASP A 80 2.74 -35.69 -21.68
CA ASP A 80 2.76 -36.68 -22.76
C ASP A 80 1.66 -37.75 -22.52
N ASP A 81 0.39 -37.27 -22.61
CA ASP A 81 -0.80 -38.11 -22.49
C ASP A 81 -1.96 -37.56 -23.34
N ARG A 82 -3.05 -38.36 -23.43
CA ARG A 82 -4.25 -38.01 -24.22
C ARG A 82 -5.14 -36.92 -23.65
N PHE A 83 -4.78 -36.31 -22.51
CA PHE A 83 -5.66 -35.39 -21.77
C PHE A 83 -5.32 -33.92 -21.99
N ASN A 84 -4.49 -33.57 -22.96
CA ASN A 84 -4.10 -32.16 -23.17
C ASN A 84 -5.27 -31.28 -23.62
N SER A 85 -6.24 -31.82 -24.35
CA SER A 85 -7.49 -31.07 -24.69
C SER A 85 -8.29 -30.73 -23.45
N VAL A 86 -8.40 -31.64 -22.49
CA VAL A 86 -9.09 -31.41 -21.21
C VAL A 86 -8.34 -30.37 -20.37
N ARG A 87 -6.99 -30.40 -20.34
CA ARG A 87 -6.17 -29.40 -19.66
C ARG A 87 -6.37 -27.99 -20.23
N THR A 88 -6.44 -27.91 -21.57
CA THR A 88 -6.68 -26.64 -22.26
C THR A 88 -8.08 -26.07 -21.95
N GLU A 89 -9.11 -26.94 -22.01
CA GLU A 89 -10.49 -26.56 -21.67
C GLU A 89 -10.60 -26.12 -20.20
N TYR A 90 -10.04 -26.89 -19.27
CA TYR A 90 -10.01 -26.59 -17.85
C TYR A 90 -9.25 -25.27 -17.55
N THR A 91 -8.12 -25.05 -18.21
CA THR A 91 -7.38 -23.78 -18.14
C THR A 91 -8.24 -22.61 -18.62
N GLY A 92 -8.98 -22.80 -19.73
CA GLY A 92 -9.92 -21.80 -20.24
C GLY A 92 -11.06 -21.51 -19.26
N MET A 93 -11.63 -22.55 -18.65
CA MET A 93 -12.67 -22.42 -17.64
C MET A 93 -12.17 -21.66 -16.41
N LEU A 94 -10.99 -21.98 -15.89
CA LEU A 94 -10.39 -21.29 -14.75
C LEU A 94 -10.10 -19.82 -15.06
N LYS A 95 -9.57 -19.50 -16.24
CA LYS A 95 -9.35 -18.11 -16.68
C LYS A 95 -10.66 -17.33 -16.74
N ASN A 96 -11.71 -17.94 -17.28
CA ASN A 96 -13.04 -17.32 -17.33
C ASN A 96 -13.65 -17.13 -15.93
N GLN A 97 -13.45 -18.08 -15.03
CA GLN A 97 -13.92 -17.98 -13.64
C GLN A 97 -13.22 -16.85 -12.89
N ILE A 98 -11.90 -16.74 -13.03
CA ILE A 98 -11.10 -15.66 -12.43
C ILE A 98 -11.54 -14.30 -12.99
N ALA A 99 -11.75 -14.20 -14.30
CA ALA A 99 -12.20 -12.97 -14.93
C ALA A 99 -13.60 -12.53 -14.45
N LYS A 100 -14.48 -13.49 -14.14
CA LYS A 100 -15.84 -13.23 -13.64
C LYS A 100 -15.87 -12.92 -12.12
N SER A 101 -15.04 -13.59 -11.32
CA SER A 101 -15.12 -13.50 -9.86
C SER A 101 -14.63 -12.18 -9.29
N ASN A 102 -13.72 -11.48 -9.97
CA ASN A 102 -13.11 -10.24 -9.46
C ASN A 102 -13.46 -8.99 -10.28
N ASN A 103 -14.48 -9.02 -11.14
CA ASN A 103 -14.83 -7.91 -12.05
C ASN A 103 -13.61 -7.30 -12.79
N GLY A 104 -12.53 -8.07 -12.96
CA GLY A 104 -11.26 -7.62 -13.52
C GLY A 104 -10.45 -6.71 -12.59
N ILE A 105 -10.76 -6.66 -11.29
CA ILE A 105 -9.98 -5.90 -10.31
C ILE A 105 -8.88 -6.78 -9.72
N GLU A 106 -7.67 -6.29 -9.82
CA GLU A 106 -6.50 -6.82 -9.11
C GLU A 106 -6.25 -6.02 -7.84
N ARG A 107 -6.05 -6.73 -6.72
CA ARG A 107 -5.72 -6.16 -5.42
C ARG A 107 -4.25 -6.36 -5.13
N ALA A 108 -3.53 -5.27 -4.91
CA ALA A 108 -2.13 -5.29 -4.53
C ALA A 108 -1.95 -4.60 -3.17
N LYS A 109 -1.03 -5.08 -2.37
CA LYS A 109 -0.75 -4.60 -1.02
C LYS A 109 0.70 -4.20 -0.92
N TYR A 110 0.93 -3.02 -0.36
CA TYR A 110 2.27 -2.47 -0.23
C TYR A 110 2.53 -2.00 1.19
N VAL A 111 3.72 -2.23 1.66
CA VAL A 111 4.27 -1.55 2.84
C VAL A 111 5.39 -0.62 2.39
N THR A 112 5.32 0.64 2.80
CA THR A 112 6.36 1.63 2.56
C THR A 112 6.84 2.17 3.89
N PHE A 113 8.12 2.06 4.16
CA PHE A 113 8.75 2.66 5.32
C PHE A 113 9.70 3.76 4.90
N CYS A 114 9.94 4.70 5.81
CA CYS A 114 10.76 5.87 5.52
C CYS A 114 11.81 6.11 6.61
N ILE A 115 12.97 6.59 6.17
CA ILE A 115 14.10 6.92 7.04
C ILE A 115 14.59 8.33 6.70
N PRO A 116 14.64 9.23 7.67
CA PRO A 116 15.29 10.52 7.50
C PRO A 116 16.81 10.32 7.49
N ALA A 117 17.49 10.88 6.50
CA ALA A 117 18.95 10.86 6.40
C ALA A 117 19.46 12.09 5.65
N GLU A 118 20.74 12.41 5.82
CA GLU A 118 21.35 13.54 5.15
C GLU A 118 21.59 13.29 3.65
N ASN A 119 21.87 12.04 3.29
CA ASN A 119 22.13 11.62 1.93
C ASN A 119 21.81 10.15 1.69
N VAL A 120 21.83 9.74 0.42
CA VAL A 120 21.54 8.35 -0.02
C VAL A 120 22.51 7.34 0.60
N ALA A 121 23.79 7.69 0.71
CA ALA A 121 24.82 6.79 1.26
C ALA A 121 24.54 6.45 2.72
N ALA A 122 24.08 7.40 3.51
CA ALA A 122 23.67 7.20 4.90
C ALA A 122 22.33 6.47 5.04
N ALA A 123 21.39 6.69 4.10
CA ALA A 123 20.08 6.06 4.11
C ALA A 123 20.11 4.58 3.71
N ARG A 124 20.91 4.24 2.70
CA ARG A 124 20.92 2.91 2.07
C ARG A 124 21.12 1.75 3.05
N PRO A 125 22.17 1.71 3.89
CA PRO A 125 22.39 0.58 4.79
C PRO A 125 21.23 0.37 5.78
N ARG A 126 20.64 1.47 6.25
CA ARG A 126 19.50 1.44 7.17
C ARG A 126 18.24 0.91 6.48
N LEU A 127 17.96 1.36 5.25
CA LEU A 127 16.83 0.87 4.45
C LEU A 127 16.98 -0.60 4.10
N GLU A 128 18.18 -1.05 3.73
CA GLU A 128 18.47 -2.46 3.40
C GLU A 128 18.29 -3.36 4.63
N ARG A 129 18.70 -2.88 5.81
CA ARG A 129 18.48 -3.61 7.06
C ARG A 129 16.99 -3.74 7.38
N VAL A 130 16.24 -2.63 7.35
CA VAL A 130 14.79 -2.66 7.61
C VAL A 130 14.08 -3.54 6.59
N GLU A 131 14.46 -3.48 5.32
CA GLU A 131 13.93 -4.36 4.27
C GLU A 131 14.13 -5.84 4.62
N ALA A 132 15.35 -6.22 4.97
CA ALA A 132 15.67 -7.61 5.34
C ALA A 132 14.85 -8.07 6.55
N ASP A 133 14.71 -7.22 7.56
CA ASP A 133 13.93 -7.52 8.76
C ASP A 133 12.43 -7.65 8.44
N VAL A 134 11.88 -6.77 7.62
CA VAL A 134 10.47 -6.80 7.19
C VAL A 134 10.19 -8.06 6.36
N ILE A 135 11.05 -8.39 5.39
CA ILE A 135 10.93 -9.62 4.59
C ILE A 135 11.04 -10.85 5.50
N GLY A 136 11.97 -10.87 6.45
CA GLY A 136 12.12 -11.94 7.41
C GLY A 136 10.88 -12.15 8.29
N ASN A 137 10.23 -11.06 8.69
CA ASN A 137 8.98 -11.10 9.46
C ASN A 137 7.82 -11.62 8.61
N PHE A 138 7.66 -11.17 7.36
CA PHE A 138 6.66 -11.68 6.43
C PHE A 138 6.86 -13.18 6.16
N LYS A 139 8.10 -13.62 5.96
CA LYS A 139 8.42 -15.04 5.76
C LYS A 139 8.00 -15.90 6.95
N ARG A 140 8.16 -15.40 8.19
CA ARG A 140 7.69 -16.10 9.40
C ARG A 140 6.16 -16.22 9.46
N LEU A 141 5.45 -15.27 8.89
CA LEU A 141 3.99 -15.30 8.72
C LEU A 141 3.52 -16.19 7.56
N GLY A 142 4.44 -16.74 6.76
CA GLY A 142 4.10 -17.46 5.54
C GLY A 142 3.67 -16.56 4.37
N VAL A 143 3.89 -15.25 4.49
CA VAL A 143 3.56 -14.24 3.49
C VAL A 143 4.77 -14.02 2.57
N GLN A 144 4.57 -14.13 1.26
CA GLN A 144 5.60 -13.75 0.30
C GLN A 144 5.63 -12.24 0.14
N SER A 145 6.83 -11.69 0.03
CA SER A 145 7.03 -10.26 -0.16
C SER A 145 8.25 -9.99 -1.02
N GLN A 146 8.19 -8.93 -1.81
CA GLN A 146 9.28 -8.51 -2.69
C GLN A 146 9.44 -6.99 -2.68
N PRO A 147 10.68 -6.48 -2.65
CA PRO A 147 10.94 -5.06 -2.78
C PRO A 147 10.66 -4.61 -4.21
N LEU A 148 9.98 -3.46 -4.35
CA LEU A 148 9.82 -2.83 -5.65
C LEU A 148 11.15 -2.20 -6.10
N ASP A 149 11.49 -2.41 -7.37
CA ASP A 149 12.55 -1.64 -8.00
C ASP A 149 12.08 -0.20 -8.34
N GLY A 150 13.02 0.64 -8.82
CA GLY A 150 12.70 2.04 -9.12
C GLY A 150 11.67 2.20 -10.22
N ARG A 151 11.67 1.33 -11.24
CA ARG A 151 10.69 1.38 -12.33
C ARG A 151 9.31 0.91 -11.86
N GLU A 152 9.26 -0.14 -11.08
CA GLU A 152 8.02 -0.66 -10.49
C GLU A 152 7.39 0.36 -9.53
N ARG A 153 8.23 1.05 -8.74
CA ARG A 153 7.77 2.13 -7.88
C ARG A 153 7.20 3.31 -8.68
N LEU A 154 7.87 3.72 -9.76
CA LEU A 154 7.36 4.77 -10.65
C LEU A 154 6.06 4.34 -11.33
N ALA A 155 5.95 3.09 -11.77
CA ALA A 155 4.72 2.55 -12.36
C ALA A 155 3.55 2.56 -11.36
N LEU A 156 3.81 2.22 -10.09
CA LEU A 156 2.82 2.31 -9.02
C LEU A 156 2.32 3.75 -8.83
N LEU A 157 3.23 4.70 -8.71
CA LEU A 157 2.90 6.13 -8.54
C LEU A 157 2.18 6.70 -9.77
N HIS A 158 2.63 6.35 -10.97
CA HIS A 158 1.95 6.74 -12.20
C HIS A 158 0.50 6.23 -12.21
N GLY A 159 0.27 4.96 -11.86
CA GLY A 159 -1.08 4.41 -11.80
C GLY A 159 -2.00 5.12 -10.80
N GLN A 160 -1.46 5.59 -9.67
CA GLN A 160 -2.22 6.35 -8.68
C GLN A 160 -2.55 7.78 -9.14
N LEU A 161 -1.64 8.40 -9.89
CA LEU A 161 -1.81 9.76 -10.41
C LEU A 161 -2.63 9.84 -11.70
N HIS A 162 -2.85 8.70 -12.38
CA HIS A 162 -3.63 8.61 -13.61
C HIS A 162 -4.84 7.67 -13.44
N PRO A 163 -5.77 7.97 -12.51
CA PRO A 163 -6.92 7.12 -12.27
C PRO A 163 -7.77 7.00 -13.54
N GLY A 164 -8.20 5.79 -13.86
CA GLY A 164 -9.01 5.49 -15.06
C GLY A 164 -8.26 5.56 -16.39
N SER A 165 -6.99 5.96 -16.42
CA SER A 165 -6.19 5.95 -17.64
C SER A 165 -5.87 4.52 -18.08
N ARG A 166 -6.03 4.24 -19.35
CA ARG A 166 -5.65 2.97 -19.99
C ARG A 166 -4.23 3.00 -20.58
N GLU A 167 -3.55 4.11 -20.50
CA GLU A 167 -2.21 4.25 -21.07
C GLU A 167 -1.20 3.45 -20.26
N PRO A 168 -0.34 2.65 -20.91
CA PRO A 168 0.71 1.93 -20.21
C PRO A 168 1.81 2.90 -19.76
N PHE A 169 2.35 2.67 -18.57
CA PHE A 169 3.52 3.42 -18.10
C PHE A 169 4.73 3.12 -19.00
N ARG A 170 5.21 4.13 -19.69
CA ARG A 170 6.35 4.06 -20.61
C ARG A 170 7.53 4.80 -19.99
N PHE A 171 8.46 4.06 -19.43
CA PHE A 171 9.67 4.61 -18.81
C PHE A 171 10.86 3.68 -18.99
N LYS A 172 11.99 4.25 -19.40
CA LYS A 172 13.30 3.61 -19.44
C LYS A 172 14.32 4.54 -18.79
N TRP A 173 15.25 4.00 -18.03
CA TRP A 173 16.30 4.79 -17.40
C TRP A 173 17.18 5.58 -18.40
N ALA A 174 17.35 5.05 -19.61
CA ALA A 174 18.07 5.71 -20.68
C ALA A 174 17.39 7.03 -21.12
N ASP A 175 16.06 7.12 -20.99
CA ASP A 175 15.31 8.31 -21.43
C ASP A 175 15.70 9.54 -20.59
N ILE A 176 16.00 9.37 -19.30
CA ILE A 176 16.48 10.48 -18.43
C ILE A 176 17.77 11.09 -18.95
N ALA A 177 18.71 10.24 -19.36
CA ALA A 177 20.01 10.72 -19.84
C ALA A 177 19.91 11.49 -21.17
N HIS A 178 18.94 11.13 -22.02
CA HIS A 178 18.77 11.73 -23.34
C HIS A 178 17.85 12.94 -23.37
N THR A 179 16.85 12.99 -22.50
CA THR A 179 15.82 14.06 -22.53
C THR A 179 16.07 15.18 -21.53
N GLY A 180 16.92 14.96 -20.52
CA GLY A 180 17.08 15.87 -19.39
C GLY A 180 15.86 15.94 -18.45
N MET A 181 14.85 15.09 -18.68
CA MET A 181 13.66 14.98 -17.84
C MET A 181 13.99 14.24 -16.54
N GLY A 182 13.35 14.63 -15.45
CA GLY A 182 13.43 13.91 -14.18
C GLY A 182 12.42 12.78 -14.10
N THR A 183 12.59 11.87 -13.14
CA THR A 183 11.64 10.76 -12.91
C THR A 183 10.21 11.25 -12.65
N LYS A 184 10.05 12.44 -12.09
CA LYS A 184 8.75 13.06 -11.82
C LYS A 184 7.97 13.36 -13.09
N ASP A 185 8.66 13.76 -14.16
CA ASP A 185 8.02 14.15 -15.42
C ASP A 185 7.34 12.97 -16.11
N PHE A 186 7.76 11.74 -15.79
CA PHE A 186 7.15 10.51 -16.31
C PHE A 186 5.93 10.03 -15.53
N ILE A 187 5.71 10.55 -14.33
CA ILE A 187 4.61 10.11 -13.47
C ILE A 187 3.53 11.17 -13.26
N VAL A 188 3.85 12.43 -13.51
CA VAL A 188 2.92 13.56 -13.31
C VAL A 188 1.95 13.65 -14.49
N PRO A 189 0.67 13.87 -14.26
CA PRO A 189 -0.31 14.17 -15.31
C PRO A 189 0.03 15.44 -16.08
N ASP A 190 -0.32 15.48 -17.35
CA ASP A 190 0.03 16.57 -18.27
C ASP A 190 -0.59 17.92 -17.90
N SER A 191 -1.70 17.91 -17.19
CA SER A 191 -2.40 19.14 -16.83
C SER A 191 -3.15 19.07 -15.52
N PHE A 192 -3.22 20.23 -14.85
CA PHE A 192 -3.98 20.42 -13.61
C PHE A 192 -4.86 21.66 -13.76
N ASP A 193 -6.11 21.57 -13.33
CA ASP A 193 -7.04 22.69 -13.28
C ASP A 193 -7.74 22.75 -11.93
N PHE A 194 -7.43 23.75 -11.11
CA PHE A 194 -7.96 23.99 -9.76
C PHE A 194 -8.82 25.27 -9.69
N ARG A 195 -9.34 25.74 -10.80
CA ARG A 195 -10.14 26.99 -10.83
C ARG A 195 -11.49 26.88 -10.11
N GLN A 196 -11.99 25.66 -9.94
CA GLN A 196 -13.26 25.44 -9.24
C GLN A 196 -12.99 25.12 -7.75
N SER A 197 -13.81 25.69 -6.86
CA SER A 197 -13.64 25.53 -5.41
C SER A 197 -14.04 24.15 -4.87
N ARG A 198 -14.89 23.41 -5.58
CA ARG A 198 -15.43 22.11 -5.15
C ARG A 198 -14.91 20.92 -5.95
N SER A 199 -14.27 21.18 -7.07
CA SER A 199 -13.73 20.15 -7.95
C SER A 199 -12.45 20.62 -8.61
N PHE A 200 -11.66 19.67 -9.05
CA PHE A 200 -10.45 19.91 -9.80
C PHE A 200 -10.39 18.94 -10.99
N ARG A 201 -9.53 19.23 -11.94
CA ARG A 201 -9.28 18.31 -13.04
C ARG A 201 -7.80 18.00 -13.11
N VAL A 202 -7.50 16.72 -13.27
CA VAL A 202 -6.15 16.18 -13.45
C VAL A 202 -6.13 15.41 -14.77
N GLY A 203 -5.42 15.93 -15.75
CA GLY A 203 -5.52 15.42 -17.12
C GLY A 203 -6.96 15.49 -17.63
N GLN A 204 -7.55 14.35 -17.93
CA GLN A 204 -8.95 14.23 -18.37
C GLN A 204 -9.93 13.85 -17.24
N THR A 205 -9.42 13.59 -16.05
CA THR A 205 -10.23 13.08 -14.93
C THR A 205 -10.64 14.21 -13.99
N TRP A 206 -11.94 14.26 -13.67
CA TRP A 206 -12.47 15.16 -12.66
C TRP A 206 -12.33 14.54 -11.27
N GLY A 207 -11.96 15.36 -10.31
CA GLY A 207 -11.81 14.96 -8.91
C GLY A 207 -12.47 15.96 -7.96
N ALA A 208 -12.77 15.48 -6.77
CA ALA A 208 -13.17 16.27 -5.63
C ALA A 208 -12.48 15.73 -4.37
N ALA A 209 -12.17 16.62 -3.45
CA ALA A 209 -11.63 16.25 -2.16
C ALA A 209 -12.71 16.35 -1.09
N SER A 210 -12.80 15.34 -0.25
CA SER A 210 -13.65 15.33 0.94
C SER A 210 -12.86 14.83 2.14
N TYR A 211 -13.31 15.18 3.32
CA TYR A 211 -12.72 14.69 4.56
C TYR A 211 -13.81 14.29 5.54
N LEU A 212 -13.50 13.33 6.38
CA LEU A 212 -14.40 12.90 7.44
C LEU A 212 -14.27 13.89 8.61
N GLN A 213 -15.33 14.68 8.84
CA GLN A 213 -15.32 15.71 9.88
C GLN A 213 -15.56 15.12 11.28
N ILE A 214 -16.42 14.12 11.37
CA ILE A 214 -16.78 13.46 12.63
C ILE A 214 -16.60 11.96 12.44
N MET A 215 -15.76 11.37 13.27
CA MET A 215 -15.59 9.91 13.33
C MET A 215 -16.73 9.30 14.14
N ALA A 216 -17.21 8.14 13.72
CA ALA A 216 -18.08 7.32 14.54
C ALA A 216 -17.33 6.91 15.84
N SER A 217 -18.08 6.75 16.94
CA SER A 217 -17.51 6.30 18.21
C SER A 217 -16.94 4.89 18.12
N GLU A 218 -17.50 4.07 17.25
CA GLU A 218 -17.07 2.71 16.96
C GLU A 218 -16.94 2.51 15.46
N LEU A 219 -15.87 1.85 15.03
CA LEU A 219 -15.65 1.45 13.65
C LEU A 219 -15.78 -0.08 13.57
N SER A 220 -16.46 -0.54 12.53
CA SER A 220 -16.57 -1.98 12.25
C SER A 220 -15.22 -2.55 11.85
N ASP A 221 -14.88 -3.74 12.32
CA ASP A 221 -13.71 -4.51 11.89
C ASP A 221 -13.72 -4.80 10.37
N LYS A 222 -14.90 -4.74 9.75
CA LYS A 222 -15.11 -4.98 8.32
C LYS A 222 -14.94 -3.74 7.46
N LEU A 223 -14.80 -2.55 8.04
CA LEU A 223 -14.79 -1.27 7.29
C LEU A 223 -13.79 -1.28 6.13
N LEU A 224 -12.55 -1.70 6.38
CA LEU A 224 -11.53 -1.76 5.35
C LEU A 224 -11.87 -2.79 4.26
N LEU A 225 -12.41 -3.94 4.65
CA LEU A 225 -12.84 -4.98 3.72
C LEU A 225 -13.96 -4.47 2.81
N GLU A 226 -14.99 -3.86 3.38
CA GLU A 226 -16.14 -3.31 2.63
C GLU A 226 -15.68 -2.23 1.62
N ILE A 227 -14.75 -1.36 2.01
CA ILE A 227 -14.16 -0.37 1.10
C ILE A 227 -13.39 -1.06 -0.03
N LEU A 228 -12.58 -2.07 0.27
CA LEU A 228 -11.77 -2.78 -0.72
C LEU A 228 -12.59 -3.70 -1.63
N GLU A 229 -13.81 -4.06 -1.25
CA GLU A 229 -14.74 -4.85 -2.06
C GLU A 229 -15.51 -4.02 -3.09
N LEU A 230 -15.43 -2.70 -3.03
CA LEU A 230 -16.04 -1.84 -4.04
C LEU A 230 -15.50 -2.16 -5.45
N ASP A 231 -16.41 -2.26 -6.43
CA ASP A 231 -16.06 -2.43 -7.85
C ASP A 231 -15.54 -1.11 -8.43
N ALA A 232 -14.42 -0.65 -7.90
CA ALA A 232 -13.79 0.60 -8.30
C ALA A 232 -12.26 0.51 -8.24
N GLU A 233 -11.60 1.28 -9.10
CA GLU A 233 -10.18 1.56 -8.92
C GLU A 233 -10.04 2.49 -7.72
N LEU A 234 -9.35 2.04 -6.71
CA LEU A 234 -9.14 2.80 -5.47
C LEU A 234 -7.79 2.50 -4.84
N THR A 235 -7.30 3.45 -4.08
CA THR A 235 -6.14 3.28 -3.22
C THR A 235 -6.49 3.71 -1.81
N VAL A 236 -6.38 2.81 -0.87
CA VAL A 236 -6.48 3.10 0.56
C VAL A 236 -5.09 3.12 1.14
N THR A 237 -4.68 4.22 1.75
CA THR A 237 -3.37 4.32 2.39
C THR A 237 -3.55 4.69 3.86
N MET A 238 -3.00 3.87 4.73
CA MET A 238 -2.92 4.11 6.16
C MET A 238 -1.50 4.57 6.51
N HIS A 239 -1.38 5.79 7.01
CA HIS A 239 -0.12 6.30 7.55
C HIS A 239 -0.05 5.94 9.04
N ILE A 240 0.96 5.16 9.40
CA ILE A 240 1.11 4.62 10.74
C ILE A 240 2.39 5.20 11.35
N GLN A 241 2.21 5.87 12.46
CA GLN A 241 3.32 6.34 13.29
C GLN A 241 3.16 5.74 14.68
N THR A 242 4.10 4.91 15.05
CA THR A 242 4.13 4.30 16.38
C THR A 242 4.51 5.34 17.43
N VAL A 243 3.99 5.18 18.60
CA VAL A 243 4.26 6.06 19.75
C VAL A 243 5.12 5.29 20.73
N ASP A 244 6.11 5.98 21.33
CA ASP A 244 6.89 5.41 22.41
C ASP A 244 5.98 4.85 23.52
N GLN A 245 6.28 3.66 24.01
CA GLN A 245 5.43 2.92 24.94
C GLN A 245 5.18 3.72 26.25
N VAL A 246 6.19 4.39 26.77
CA VAL A 246 6.07 5.21 28.00
C VAL A 246 5.12 6.37 27.75
N LYS A 247 5.27 7.03 26.61
CA LYS A 247 4.39 8.14 26.19
C LYS A 247 2.97 7.66 25.93
N ALA A 248 2.80 6.50 25.31
CA ALA A 248 1.49 5.89 25.07
C ALA A 248 0.78 5.58 26.40
N ILE A 249 1.45 4.92 27.34
CA ILE A 249 0.90 4.60 28.67
C ILE A 249 0.51 5.88 29.42
N LYS A 250 1.34 6.91 29.38
CA LYS A 250 1.05 8.22 30.02
C LYS A 250 -0.19 8.86 29.41
N THR A 251 -0.31 8.83 28.09
CA THR A 251 -1.47 9.38 27.36
C THR A 251 -2.76 8.63 27.71
N VAL A 252 -2.73 7.30 27.71
CA VAL A 252 -3.90 6.47 28.07
C VAL A 252 -4.31 6.71 29.53
N LYS A 253 -3.37 6.72 30.48
CA LYS A 253 -3.66 7.05 31.88
C LYS A 253 -4.26 8.43 32.05
N GLY A 254 -3.76 9.44 31.32
CA GLY A 254 -4.33 10.77 31.30
C GLY A 254 -5.78 10.78 30.82
N LYS A 255 -6.08 10.09 29.72
CA LYS A 255 -7.45 9.99 29.18
C LYS A 255 -8.41 9.27 30.13
N ILE A 256 -7.98 8.19 30.77
CA ILE A 256 -8.78 7.47 31.79
C ILE A 256 -9.13 8.43 32.93
N SER A 257 -8.14 9.16 33.47
CA SER A 257 -8.38 10.14 34.54
C SER A 257 -9.35 11.25 34.11
N ASP A 258 -9.29 11.72 32.87
CA ASP A 258 -10.21 12.73 32.35
C ASP A 258 -11.66 12.19 32.26
N ILE A 259 -11.82 10.94 31.80
CA ILE A 259 -13.12 10.28 31.73
C ILE A 259 -13.70 10.08 33.14
N ASP A 260 -12.89 9.68 34.10
CA ASP A 260 -13.33 9.50 35.48
C ASP A 260 -13.79 10.83 36.11
N LYS A 261 -13.09 11.92 35.81
CA LYS A 261 -13.52 13.26 36.24
C LYS A 261 -14.85 13.65 35.61
N MET A 262 -15.04 13.42 34.32
CA MET A 262 -16.30 13.71 33.62
C MET A 262 -17.48 12.91 34.22
N LYS A 263 -17.28 11.62 34.51
CA LYS A 263 -18.31 10.78 35.18
C LYS A 263 -18.69 11.32 36.57
N VAL A 264 -17.72 11.79 37.35
CA VAL A 264 -18.00 12.40 38.67
C VAL A 264 -18.76 13.71 38.55
N GLU A 265 -18.47 14.51 37.51
CA GLU A 265 -19.22 15.75 37.24
C GLU A 265 -20.65 15.49 36.77
N GLU A 266 -20.89 14.48 35.96
CA GLU A 266 -22.23 14.05 35.53
C GLU A 266 -23.09 13.53 36.72
N GLN A 267 -22.47 12.83 37.67
CA GLN A 267 -23.17 12.34 38.86
C GLN A 267 -23.49 13.43 39.88
N ARG A 268 -22.90 14.63 39.75
CA ARG A 268 -23.15 15.79 40.60
C ARG A 268 -24.21 16.75 40.06
N LYS A 269 -24.68 16.54 38.84
CA LYS A 269 -25.80 17.25 38.24
C LYS A 269 -27.11 16.48 38.40
#